data_dd663550bb2ae2672bf7e80c91506123
#
_entry.id   dd663550bb2ae2672bf7e80c91506123
#
_cell.length_a   1.000
_cell.length_b   1.000
_cell.length_c   1.000
_cell.angle_alpha   90.00
_cell.angle_beta   90.00
_cell.angle_gamma   90.00
#
_symmetry.space_group_name_H-M   'P 1'
#
loop_
_entity.id
_entity.type
_entity.pdbx_description
1 polymer ?
#
loop_
_entity_poly.entity_id
_entity_poly.type
_entity_poly.pdbx_seq_one_letter_code
_entity_poly.pdbx_strand_id
1 'polypeptide(L)'
;MAHDSGIIEQVRAAAAKRILFLPHAIKAMARPTPIVDRSEVEAVVFQGAVIEDYPEDVRGHSCLLLATPEGRAVHVVCSPKADYLAVITAYVPEPAYWSADFRERKP
;
A
#
# COMPACT_ATOMS: atom_id res chain seq x y z
N MET A 1 4.02 7.23 15.80
CA MET A 1 3.45 8.01 15.91
C MET A 1 2.49 8.53 15.00
N ALA A 2 2.70 9.40 14.32
CA ALA A 2 1.68 10.09 13.60
C ALA A 2 0.77 9.23 12.75
N HIS A 3 1.22 8.08 12.32
CA HIS A 3 0.45 7.25 11.41
C HIS A 3 -0.23 6.07 12.08
N ASP A 4 -0.21 6.04 13.40
CA ASP A 4 -0.74 4.89 14.12
C ASP A 4 -2.19 5.13 14.48
N SER A 5 -3.10 4.79 13.57
CA SER A 5 -4.53 4.83 13.82
C SER A 5 -5.10 3.45 14.12
N GLY A 6 -4.22 2.44 14.22
CA GLY A 6 -4.67 1.06 14.39
C GLY A 6 -5.08 0.41 13.09
N ILE A 7 -5.01 1.11 11.97
CA ILE A 7 -5.44 0.56 10.69
C ILE A 7 -4.58 -0.62 10.23
N ILE A 8 -3.31 -0.66 10.63
CA ILE A 8 -2.43 -1.74 10.18
C ILE A 8 -2.91 -3.10 10.67
N GLU A 9 -3.49 -3.16 11.87
CA GLU A 9 -4.04 -4.41 12.37
C GLU A 9 -5.24 -4.83 11.58
N GLN A 10 -6.10 -3.87 11.21
CA GLN A 10 -7.25 -4.15 10.38
C GLN A 10 -6.84 -4.59 8.98
N VAL A 11 -5.80 -3.97 8.43
CA VAL A 11 -5.25 -4.32 7.12
C VAL A 11 -4.82 -5.78 7.11
N ARG A 12 -4.04 -6.18 8.11
CA ARG A 12 -3.51 -7.54 8.17
C ARG A 12 -4.59 -8.57 8.46
N ALA A 13 -5.56 -8.23 9.29
CA ALA A 13 -6.69 -9.12 9.56
C ALA A 13 -7.52 -9.35 8.30
N ALA A 14 -7.79 -8.28 7.55
CA ALA A 14 -8.55 -8.39 6.30
C ALA A 14 -7.76 -9.17 5.25
N ALA A 15 -6.46 -8.89 5.13
CA ALA A 15 -5.60 -9.57 4.16
C ALA A 15 -5.49 -11.07 4.43
N ALA A 16 -5.53 -11.46 5.70
CA ALA A 16 -5.47 -12.87 6.06
C ALA A 16 -6.69 -13.63 5.55
N LYS A 17 -7.81 -12.93 5.35
CA LYS A 17 -9.01 -13.55 4.79
C LYS A 17 -8.93 -13.59 3.27
N ARG A 18 -8.57 -12.48 2.64
CA ARG A 18 -8.50 -12.38 1.20
C ARG A 18 -7.90 -11.03 0.79
N ILE A 19 -7.11 -11.02 -0.27
CA ILE A 19 -6.61 -9.79 -0.88
C ILE A 19 -7.24 -9.68 -2.26
N LEU A 20 -7.94 -8.57 -2.50
CA LEU A 20 -8.58 -8.31 -3.78
C LEU A 20 -7.90 -7.12 -4.46
N PHE A 21 -7.36 -7.37 -5.64
CA PHE A 21 -6.70 -6.31 -6.42
C PHE A 21 -7.74 -5.63 -7.28
N LEU A 22 -8.02 -4.37 -7.00
CA LEU A 22 -9.00 -3.61 -7.77
C LEU A 22 -8.48 -3.31 -9.18
N PRO A 23 -9.35 -3.02 -10.14
CA PRO A 23 -8.91 -2.81 -11.53
C PRO A 23 -7.82 -1.75 -11.68
N HIS A 24 -7.89 -0.64 -10.94
CA HIS A 24 -6.86 0.38 -11.00
C HIS A 24 -5.51 -0.17 -10.53
N ALA A 25 -5.51 -1.00 -9.48
CA ALA A 25 -4.28 -1.60 -8.97
C ALA A 25 -3.67 -2.53 -10.01
N ILE A 26 -4.49 -3.35 -10.66
CA ILE A 26 -4.00 -4.27 -11.68
C ILE A 26 -3.33 -3.49 -12.82
N LYS A 27 -3.97 -2.39 -13.26
CA LYS A 27 -3.41 -1.54 -14.28
C LYS A 27 -2.10 -0.89 -13.85
N ALA A 28 -2.08 -0.33 -12.65
CA ALA A 28 -0.89 0.35 -12.13
C ALA A 28 0.29 -0.60 -12.01
N MET A 29 0.03 -1.81 -11.49
CA MET A 29 1.08 -2.81 -11.28
C MET A 29 1.66 -3.33 -12.59
N ALA A 30 0.87 -3.35 -13.64
CA ALA A 30 1.31 -3.86 -14.94
C ALA A 30 2.10 -2.85 -15.77
N ARG A 31 2.16 -1.60 -15.33
CA ARG A 31 2.92 -0.58 -16.07
C ARG A 31 4.41 -0.90 -16.03
N PRO A 32 5.12 -0.74 -17.17
CA PRO A 32 6.55 -1.08 -17.19
C PRO A 32 7.45 0.02 -16.61
N THR A 33 7.04 0.66 -15.50
CA THR A 33 7.73 1.84 -14.97
C THR A 33 8.04 1.79 -13.47
N PRO A 34 8.51 0.70 -12.92
CA PRO A 34 8.59 -0.70 -13.33
C PRO A 34 7.36 -1.50 -12.87
N ILE A 35 7.24 -2.71 -13.37
CA ILE A 35 6.17 -3.62 -13.00
C ILE A 35 6.31 -4.00 -11.53
N VAL A 36 5.18 -4.10 -10.83
CA VAL A 36 5.13 -4.56 -9.45
C VAL A 36 4.41 -5.90 -9.42
N ASP A 37 5.03 -6.89 -8.79
CA ASP A 37 4.45 -8.23 -8.68
C ASP A 37 3.46 -8.32 -7.55
N ARG A 38 2.51 -9.24 -7.71
CA ARG A 38 1.56 -9.55 -6.65
C ARG A 38 2.26 -9.94 -5.34
N SER A 39 3.32 -10.74 -5.43
CA SER A 39 4.07 -11.15 -4.25
C SER A 39 4.71 -9.99 -3.52
N GLU A 40 5.15 -8.96 -4.24
CA GLU A 40 5.68 -7.76 -3.62
C GLU A 40 4.59 -7.02 -2.84
N VAL A 41 3.38 -6.92 -3.43
CA VAL A 41 2.27 -6.26 -2.74
C VAL A 41 1.91 -7.01 -1.46
N GLU A 42 1.84 -8.34 -1.53
CA GLU A 42 1.53 -9.16 -0.36
C GLU A 42 2.57 -8.96 0.74
N ALA A 43 3.85 -8.92 0.37
CA ALA A 43 4.91 -8.69 1.34
C ALA A 43 4.78 -7.31 1.99
N VAL A 44 4.45 -6.28 1.23
CA VAL A 44 4.24 -4.94 1.78
C VAL A 44 3.08 -4.94 2.75
N VAL A 45 1.99 -5.61 2.41
CA VAL A 45 0.81 -5.69 3.27
C VAL A 45 1.14 -6.31 4.63
N PHE A 46 1.91 -7.39 4.63
CA PHE A 46 2.18 -8.11 5.86
C PHE A 46 3.42 -7.62 6.62
N GLN A 47 4.31 -6.89 5.98
CA GLN A 47 5.57 -6.46 6.60
C GLN A 47 5.77 -4.96 6.64
N GLY A 48 4.98 -4.21 5.87
CA GLY A 48 5.21 -2.79 5.69
C GLY A 48 4.73 -1.94 6.86
N ALA A 49 5.07 -0.66 6.77
CA ALA A 49 4.65 0.34 7.75
C ALA A 49 3.69 1.32 7.08
N VAL A 50 2.74 1.83 7.87
CA VAL A 50 1.84 2.88 7.41
C VAL A 50 2.62 4.18 7.37
N ILE A 51 2.67 4.83 6.22
CA ILE A 51 3.33 6.14 6.09
C ILE A 51 2.32 7.26 5.84
N GLU A 52 1.12 6.95 5.36
CA GLU A 52 0.02 7.93 5.26
C GLU A 52 -1.27 7.22 5.61
N ASP A 53 -2.14 7.94 6.31
CA ASP A 53 -3.42 7.40 6.77
C ASP A 53 -4.54 8.28 6.25
N TYR A 54 -5.55 7.68 5.65
CA TYR A 54 -6.66 8.39 5.02
C TYR A 54 -7.99 7.94 5.63
N PRO A 55 -8.28 8.34 6.88
CA PRO A 55 -9.52 7.87 7.55
C PRO A 55 -10.79 8.40 6.90
N GLU A 56 -10.67 9.47 6.10
CA GLU A 56 -11.85 10.07 5.47
C GLU A 56 -11.99 9.74 4.00
N ASP A 57 -11.28 8.73 3.53
CA ASP A 57 -11.38 8.28 2.14
C ASP A 57 -12.83 7.85 1.90
N VAL A 58 -13.45 8.38 0.85
CA VAL A 58 -14.85 8.06 0.53
C VAL A 58 -15.05 6.58 0.20
N ARG A 59 -13.97 5.87 -0.17
CA ARG A 59 -14.03 4.43 -0.44
C ARG A 59 -13.92 3.60 0.84
N GLY A 60 -13.84 4.25 2.00
CA GLY A 60 -13.59 3.64 3.29
C GLY A 60 -12.18 3.95 3.75
N HIS A 61 -11.94 3.83 5.04
CA HIS A 61 -10.63 4.12 5.63
C HIS A 61 -9.53 3.38 4.87
N SER A 62 -8.57 4.11 4.34
CA SER A 62 -7.48 3.54 3.58
C SER A 62 -6.15 4.05 4.11
N CYS A 63 -5.06 3.47 3.65
CA CYS A 63 -3.72 3.91 4.06
C CYS A 63 -2.71 3.59 2.97
N LEU A 64 -1.54 4.24 3.09
CA LEU A 64 -0.40 4.00 2.21
C LEU A 64 0.65 3.26 3.02
N LEU A 65 1.05 2.09 2.52
CA LEU A 65 2.05 1.25 3.14
C LEU A 65 3.35 1.30 2.35
N LEU A 66 4.46 1.14 3.05
CA LEU A 66 5.80 1.08 2.47
C LEU A 66 6.56 -0.11 3.00
N ALA A 67 7.22 -0.84 2.14
CA ALA A 67 8.24 -1.83 2.50
C ALA A 67 9.22 -1.96 1.34
N THR A 68 10.28 -2.72 1.56
CA THR A 68 11.30 -3.00 0.53
C THR A 68 11.47 -4.51 0.40
N PRO A 69 10.43 -5.22 -0.07
CA PRO A 69 10.41 -6.68 -0.01
C PRO A 69 11.52 -7.37 -0.81
N GLU A 70 11.96 -6.76 -1.90
CA GLU A 70 13.00 -7.34 -2.74
C GLU A 70 14.11 -6.33 -3.00
N GLY A 71 14.39 -5.50 -2.02
CA GLY A 71 15.47 -4.53 -2.12
C GLY A 71 15.08 -3.22 -2.76
N ARG A 72 13.84 -3.07 -3.20
CA ARG A 72 13.36 -1.79 -3.74
C ARG A 72 12.09 -1.38 -2.99
N ALA A 73 11.91 -0.08 -2.84
CA ALA A 73 10.72 0.44 -2.17
C ALA A 73 9.48 0.17 -3.02
N VAL A 74 8.41 -0.26 -2.36
CA VAL A 74 7.10 -0.45 -3.00
C VAL A 74 6.06 0.21 -2.11
N HIS A 75 5.21 1.03 -2.71
CA HIS A 75 4.08 1.65 -2.03
C HIS A 75 2.80 0.90 -2.38
N VAL A 76 1.95 0.67 -1.40
CA VAL A 76 0.65 0.03 -1.58
C VAL A 76 -0.41 0.86 -0.89
N VAL A 77 -1.44 1.29 -1.63
CA VAL A 77 -2.61 1.93 -1.04
C VAL A 77 -3.69 0.87 -0.93
N CYS A 78 -4.22 0.68 0.27
CA CYS A 78 -5.21 -0.36 0.51
C CYS A 78 -6.24 0.07 1.54
N SER A 79 -7.38 -0.62 1.54
CA SER A 79 -8.48 -0.35 2.46
C SER A 79 -9.02 -1.66 3.00
N PRO A 80 -9.01 -1.87 4.33
CA PRO A 80 -9.56 -3.10 4.91
C PRO A 80 -11.08 -3.07 4.88
N LYS A 81 -11.66 -4.16 4.39
CA LYS A 81 -13.10 -4.38 4.39
C LYS A 81 -13.43 -5.52 5.35
N ALA A 82 -14.70 -5.83 5.52
CA ALA A 82 -15.10 -6.86 6.48
C ALA A 82 -14.50 -8.23 6.15
N ASP A 83 -14.47 -8.60 4.86
CA ASP A 83 -14.09 -9.93 4.46
C ASP A 83 -12.87 -9.98 3.54
N TYR A 84 -12.25 -8.85 3.26
CA TYR A 84 -11.08 -8.80 2.36
C TYR A 84 -10.35 -7.48 2.49
N LEU A 85 -9.13 -7.46 2.00
CA LEU A 85 -8.36 -6.22 1.85
C LEU A 85 -8.47 -5.78 0.39
N ALA A 86 -8.93 -4.55 0.16
CA ALA A 86 -8.96 -3.98 -1.18
C ALA A 86 -7.64 -3.29 -1.46
N VAL A 87 -6.88 -3.77 -2.45
CA VAL A 87 -5.68 -3.09 -2.92
C VAL A 87 -6.11 -2.10 -3.99
N ILE A 88 -5.93 -0.81 -3.70
CA ILE A 88 -6.40 0.28 -4.54
C ILE A 88 -5.37 0.61 -5.61
N THR A 89 -4.11 0.69 -5.24
CA THR A 89 -3.01 0.87 -6.18
C THR A 89 -1.70 0.40 -5.54
N ALA A 90 -0.71 0.13 -6.38
CA ALA A 90 0.62 -0.24 -5.94
C ALA A 90 1.61 0.21 -7.00
N TYR A 91 2.78 0.70 -6.57
CA TYR A 91 3.77 1.24 -7.48
C TYR A 91 5.13 1.34 -6.80
N VAL A 92 6.18 1.48 -7.60
CA VAL A 92 7.49 1.84 -7.08
C VAL A 92 7.55 3.36 -7.02
N PRO A 93 7.76 3.94 -5.84
CA PRO A 93 7.77 5.40 -5.72
C PRO A 93 8.95 6.02 -6.45
N GLU A 94 8.72 7.19 -7.06
CA GLU A 94 9.75 7.89 -7.81
C GLU A 94 10.53 8.83 -6.89
N PRO A 95 11.86 8.78 -6.93
CA PRO A 95 12.68 9.67 -6.10
C PRO A 95 12.39 11.15 -6.32
N ALA A 96 11.88 11.51 -7.49
CA ALA A 96 11.57 12.91 -7.78
C ALA A 96 10.47 13.46 -6.88
N TYR A 97 9.56 12.58 -6.41
CA TYR A 97 8.38 13.01 -5.64
C TYR A 97 8.42 12.62 -4.16
N TRP A 98 9.41 11.85 -3.76
CA TRP A 98 9.46 11.30 -2.39
C TRP A 98 10.83 11.53 -1.77
N SER A 99 10.86 11.57 -0.43
CA SER A 99 12.12 11.66 0.31
C SER A 99 13.01 10.44 0.03
N ALA A 100 14.27 10.52 0.46
CA ALA A 100 15.24 9.46 0.17
C ALA A 100 14.81 8.10 0.70
N ASP A 101 14.06 8.08 1.83
CA ASP A 101 13.55 6.83 2.41
C ASP A 101 12.12 6.53 1.93
N PHE A 102 11.58 7.32 1.01
CA PHE A 102 10.26 7.15 0.41
C PHE A 102 9.10 7.22 1.40
N ARG A 103 9.33 7.82 2.56
CA ARG A 103 8.28 7.94 3.59
C ARG A 103 7.51 9.23 3.53
N GLU A 104 8.07 10.26 2.94
CA GLU A 104 7.45 11.58 2.91
C GLU A 104 7.47 12.16 1.52
N ARG A 105 6.38 12.84 1.16
CA ARG A 105 6.31 13.51 -0.13
C ARG A 105 7.21 14.74 -0.12
N LYS A 106 7.85 14.98 -1.25
CA LYS A 106 8.63 16.22 -1.41
C LYS A 106 7.68 17.39 -1.59
N PRO A 107 8.03 18.57 -1.06
CA PRO A 107 7.22 19.77 -1.22
C PRO A 107 7.14 20.25 -2.65
#